data_c320dfa722a8b5a3552593d6b625b4bd
#
_entry.id   c320dfa722a8b5a3552593d6b625b4bd
#
_cell.length_a   1.000
_cell.length_b   1.000
_cell.length_c   1.000
_cell.angle_alpha   90.00
_cell.angle_beta   90.00
_cell.angle_gamma   90.00
#
_symmetry.space_group_name_H-M   'P 1'
#
loop_
_entity.id
_entity.type
_entity.pdbx_description
1 polymer ?
#
loop_
_entity_poly.entity_id
_entity_poly.type
_entity_poly.pdbx_seq_one_letter_code
_entity_poly.pdbx_strand_id
1 'polypeptide(L)'
;MNMDEWEHVDLWHKLGPHFLVEVKHFKTRDNCWCVYAYVYPDHPYFAHLPEVDDALLTSAAALMPLHGGPTLLRRYCDDHGVCVSVQVGGDYHHLDDDCYMRADDASAAAGVFLDADKLFTWLSACPLTPGDPSHD
;
A
#
# COMPACT_ATOMS: atom_id res chain seq x y z
N MET A 1 -9.22 26.44 -15.83
CA MET A 1 -8.90 25.88 -14.50
C MET A 1 -7.57 26.41 -14.04
N ASN A 2 -7.52 26.91 -12.83
CA ASN A 2 -6.29 27.40 -12.23
C ASN A 2 -5.46 26.23 -11.74
N MET A 3 -4.14 26.28 -11.97
CA MET A 3 -3.21 25.25 -11.47
C MET A 3 -3.28 25.07 -9.96
N ASP A 4 -3.60 26.13 -9.22
CA ASP A 4 -3.71 26.07 -7.76
C ASP A 4 -4.89 25.22 -7.28
N GLU A 5 -5.82 24.92 -8.17
CA GLU A 5 -6.97 24.06 -7.86
C GLU A 5 -6.65 22.59 -8.02
N TRP A 6 -5.53 22.27 -8.65
CA TRP A 6 -5.11 20.89 -8.81
C TRP A 6 -4.45 20.38 -7.54
N GLU A 7 -4.72 19.13 -7.22
CA GLU A 7 -4.07 18.48 -6.11
C GLU A 7 -2.59 18.26 -6.42
N HIS A 8 -1.71 18.69 -5.54
CA HIS A 8 -0.28 18.47 -5.68
C HIS A 8 0.07 17.15 -4.99
N VAL A 9 0.48 16.18 -5.79
CA VAL A 9 0.81 14.84 -5.31
C VAL A 9 2.19 14.46 -5.78
N ASP A 10 3.05 14.05 -4.85
CA ASP A 10 4.31 13.41 -5.18
C ASP A 10 4.16 11.89 -5.07
N LEU A 11 4.78 11.18 -6.00
CA LEU A 11 4.70 9.72 -6.06
C LEU A 11 6.10 9.13 -6.16
N TRP A 12 6.34 8.08 -5.38
CA TRP A 12 7.54 7.25 -5.48
C TRP A 12 7.09 5.82 -5.65
N HIS A 13 7.70 5.11 -6.61
CA HIS A 13 7.35 3.73 -6.91
C HIS A 13 8.60 2.85 -6.83
N LYS A 14 8.42 1.64 -6.32
CA LYS A 14 9.44 0.60 -6.37
C LYS A 14 8.78 -0.69 -6.83
N LEU A 15 9.20 -1.16 -8.00
CA LEU A 15 8.62 -2.34 -8.63
C LEU A 15 9.39 -3.59 -8.21
N GLY A 16 8.67 -4.58 -7.72
CA GLY A 16 9.19 -5.91 -7.44
C GLY A 16 8.59 -6.95 -8.38
N PRO A 17 8.93 -8.24 -8.19
CA PRO A 17 8.31 -9.31 -8.99
C PRO A 17 6.82 -9.42 -8.71
N HIS A 18 5.99 -9.01 -9.65
CA HIS A 18 4.53 -9.11 -9.60
C HIS A 18 3.89 -8.28 -8.48
N PHE A 19 4.56 -7.23 -8.06
CA PHE A 19 3.99 -6.25 -7.13
C PHE A 19 4.69 -4.91 -7.28
N LEU A 20 4.08 -3.87 -6.69
CA LEU A 20 4.64 -2.52 -6.67
C LEU A 20 4.35 -1.91 -5.31
N VAL A 21 5.34 -1.24 -4.74
CA VAL A 21 5.15 -0.44 -3.53
C VAL A 21 5.17 1.03 -3.92
N GLU A 22 4.19 1.78 -3.44
CA GLU A 22 4.02 3.19 -3.72
C GLU A 22 4.04 4.00 -2.44
N VAL A 23 4.78 5.10 -2.45
CA VAL A 23 4.65 6.15 -1.43
C VAL A 23 3.99 7.34 -2.12
N LYS A 24 2.95 7.88 -1.49
CA LYS A 24 2.18 8.98 -2.03
C LYS A 24 2.12 10.10 -1.01
N HIS A 25 2.40 11.31 -1.45
CA HIS A 25 2.37 12.48 -0.59
C HIS A 25 1.39 13.51 -1.17
N PHE A 26 0.26 13.69 -0.51
CA PHE A 26 -0.75 14.67 -0.88
C PHE A 26 -0.40 16.00 -0.20
N LYS A 27 0.23 16.91 -0.95
CA LYS A 27 0.76 18.15 -0.39
C LYS A 27 -0.30 19.19 -0.08
N THR A 28 -1.40 19.19 -0.86
CA THR A 28 -2.44 20.21 -0.75
C THR A 28 -3.63 19.75 0.08
N ARG A 29 -3.57 18.52 0.60
CA ARG A 29 -4.64 17.93 1.39
C ARG A 29 -4.07 17.48 2.73
N ASP A 30 -4.07 18.38 3.71
CA ASP A 30 -3.65 18.07 5.08
C ASP A 30 -2.26 17.43 5.19
N ASN A 31 -1.42 17.58 4.16
CA ASN A 31 -0.07 17.03 4.11
C ASN A 31 -0.06 15.55 4.50
N CYS A 32 -0.78 14.73 3.76
CA CYS A 32 -0.98 13.32 4.08
C CYS A 32 0.00 12.42 3.32
N TRP A 33 0.69 11.56 4.05
CA TRP A 33 1.55 10.52 3.51
C TRP A 33 0.83 9.19 3.53
N CYS A 34 0.98 8.41 2.46
CA CYS A 34 0.37 7.10 2.33
C CYS A 34 1.36 6.10 1.75
N VAL A 35 1.25 4.85 2.18
CA VAL A 35 2.02 3.73 1.61
C VAL A 35 1.03 2.71 1.10
N TYR A 36 1.22 2.28 -0.15
CA TYR A 36 0.37 1.29 -0.79
C TYR A 36 1.19 0.16 -1.38
N ALA A 37 0.65 -1.05 -1.30
CA ALA A 37 1.12 -2.18 -2.07
C ALA A 37 0.09 -2.49 -3.15
N TYR A 38 0.54 -2.66 -4.39
CA TYR A 38 -0.28 -3.18 -5.47
C TYR A 38 0.22 -4.59 -5.76
N VAL A 39 -0.62 -5.58 -5.56
CA VAL A 39 -0.28 -6.99 -5.74
C VAL A 39 -0.97 -7.48 -7.01
N TYR A 40 -0.18 -8.08 -7.91
CA TYR A 40 -0.68 -8.55 -9.19
C TYR A 40 -0.96 -10.06 -9.15
N PRO A 41 -1.78 -10.58 -10.07
CA PRO A 41 -2.24 -11.97 -10.01
C PRO A 41 -1.15 -13.04 -9.93
N ASP A 42 0.01 -12.78 -10.54
CA ASP A 42 1.11 -13.76 -10.54
C ASP A 42 1.94 -13.73 -9.25
N HIS A 43 1.67 -12.80 -8.36
CA HIS A 43 2.35 -12.77 -7.06
C HIS A 43 1.78 -13.88 -6.17
N PRO A 44 2.63 -14.67 -5.48
CA PRO A 44 2.14 -15.76 -4.63
C PRO A 44 1.15 -15.33 -3.56
N TYR A 45 1.28 -14.12 -3.05
CA TYR A 45 0.39 -13.62 -2.01
C TYR A 45 -1.00 -13.23 -2.52
N PHE A 46 -1.15 -13.03 -3.83
CA PHE A 46 -2.40 -12.57 -4.42
C PHE A 46 -3.58 -13.47 -4.07
N ALA A 47 -3.37 -14.79 -4.08
CA ALA A 47 -4.42 -15.76 -3.80
C ALA A 47 -4.93 -15.70 -2.36
N HIS A 48 -4.18 -15.10 -1.45
CA HIS A 48 -4.57 -14.96 -0.05
C HIS A 48 -5.36 -13.69 0.24
N LEU A 49 -5.44 -12.78 -0.74
CA LEU A 49 -6.16 -11.53 -0.55
C LEU A 49 -7.66 -11.75 -0.76
N PRO A 50 -8.50 -11.02 -0.02
CA PRO A 50 -9.95 -11.24 -0.09
C PRO A 50 -10.51 -10.79 -1.43
N GLU A 51 -11.64 -11.38 -1.82
CA GLU A 51 -12.32 -11.02 -3.05
C GLU A 51 -13.24 -9.81 -2.88
N VAL A 52 -13.44 -9.37 -1.65
CA VAL A 52 -14.33 -8.25 -1.33
C VAL A 52 -13.48 -7.09 -0.85
N ASP A 53 -13.76 -5.88 -1.38
CA ASP A 53 -13.09 -4.67 -0.93
C ASP A 53 -13.34 -4.45 0.56
N ASP A 54 -12.35 -3.82 1.22
CA ASP A 54 -12.43 -3.42 2.63
C ASP A 54 -12.55 -4.57 3.63
N ALA A 55 -12.29 -5.81 3.22
CA ALA A 55 -12.25 -6.95 4.13
C ALA A 55 -10.89 -7.04 4.85
N LEU A 56 -10.49 -5.93 5.51
CA LEU A 56 -9.13 -5.76 6.02
C LEU A 56 -8.83 -6.57 7.28
N LEU A 57 -9.74 -6.51 8.27
CA LEU A 57 -9.47 -7.06 9.59
C LEU A 57 -9.58 -8.58 9.66
N THR A 58 -10.28 -9.18 8.70
CA THR A 58 -10.54 -10.61 8.68
C THR A 58 -9.80 -11.32 7.56
N SER A 59 -8.82 -10.66 6.94
CA SER A 59 -8.14 -11.17 5.76
C SER A 59 -6.63 -11.24 5.94
N ALA A 60 -5.96 -11.91 5.00
CA ALA A 60 -4.51 -11.96 4.95
C ALA A 60 -3.88 -10.59 4.74
N ALA A 61 -4.64 -9.62 4.22
CA ALA A 61 -4.13 -8.25 4.05
C ALA A 61 -3.67 -7.65 5.39
N ALA A 62 -4.29 -8.05 6.51
CA ALA A 62 -3.92 -7.56 7.83
C ALA A 62 -2.51 -7.97 8.26
N LEU A 63 -1.90 -8.94 7.59
CA LEU A 63 -0.55 -9.40 7.88
C LEU A 63 0.53 -8.49 7.26
N MET A 64 0.16 -7.62 6.33
CA MET A 64 1.14 -6.71 5.71
C MET A 64 1.67 -5.71 6.73
N PRO A 65 2.99 -5.47 6.73
CA PRO A 65 3.61 -4.54 7.68
C PRO A 65 3.36 -3.08 7.26
N LEU A 66 2.18 -2.59 7.57
CA LEU A 66 1.77 -1.22 7.30
C LEU A 66 1.61 -0.46 8.61
N HIS A 67 1.95 0.82 8.58
CA HIS A 67 1.86 1.70 9.75
C HIS A 67 0.43 1.74 10.28
N GLY A 68 0.25 1.33 11.53
CA GLY A 68 -1.08 1.27 12.12
C GLY A 68 -1.99 0.19 11.55
N GLY A 69 -1.45 -0.71 10.72
CA GLY A 69 -2.21 -1.70 9.98
C GLY A 69 -2.82 -1.13 8.70
N PRO A 70 -3.31 -1.98 7.80
CA PRO A 70 -3.94 -1.52 6.56
C PRO A 70 -5.28 -0.85 6.84
N THR A 71 -5.53 0.26 6.16
CA THR A 71 -6.79 0.99 6.24
C THR A 71 -7.54 1.02 4.93
N LEU A 72 -6.93 0.48 3.86
CA LEU A 72 -7.54 0.43 2.54
C LEU A 72 -7.24 -0.91 1.89
N LEU A 73 -8.25 -1.51 1.31
CA LEU A 73 -8.11 -2.65 0.40
C LEU A 73 -9.07 -2.43 -0.77
N ARG A 74 -8.55 -2.44 -1.98
CA ARG A 74 -9.34 -2.21 -3.18
C ARG A 74 -8.87 -3.10 -4.31
N ARG A 75 -9.83 -3.71 -4.99
CA ARG A 75 -9.56 -4.56 -6.15
C ARG A 75 -9.82 -3.76 -7.42
N TYR A 76 -8.93 -3.92 -8.39
CA TYR A 76 -9.08 -3.30 -9.71
C TYR A 76 -9.30 -4.42 -10.72
N CYS A 77 -10.37 -4.31 -11.49
CA CYS A 77 -10.75 -5.31 -12.47
C CYS A 77 -10.72 -4.74 -13.88
N ASP A 78 -10.47 -5.61 -14.86
CA ASP A 78 -10.53 -5.21 -16.26
C ASP A 78 -11.99 -5.18 -16.76
N ASP A 79 -12.17 -4.93 -18.06
CA ASP A 79 -13.50 -4.83 -18.68
C ASP A 79 -14.28 -6.13 -18.64
N HIS A 80 -13.59 -7.26 -18.40
CA HIS A 80 -14.21 -8.58 -18.31
C HIS A 80 -14.49 -9.01 -16.86
N GLY A 81 -14.24 -8.12 -15.90
CA GLY A 81 -14.44 -8.42 -14.49
C GLY A 81 -13.33 -9.25 -13.86
N VAL A 82 -12.21 -9.43 -14.55
CA VAL A 82 -11.06 -10.15 -14.02
C VAL A 82 -10.21 -9.21 -13.18
N CYS A 83 -9.91 -9.59 -11.95
CA CYS A 83 -9.07 -8.79 -11.07
C CYS A 83 -7.63 -8.74 -11.60
N VAL A 84 -7.11 -7.53 -11.83
CA VAL A 84 -5.76 -7.32 -12.36
C VAL A 84 -4.79 -6.78 -11.31
N SER A 85 -5.29 -6.25 -10.21
CA SER A 85 -4.46 -5.85 -9.08
C SER A 85 -5.30 -5.68 -7.82
N VAL A 86 -4.65 -5.82 -6.67
CA VAL A 86 -5.25 -5.49 -5.37
C VAL A 86 -4.35 -4.46 -4.71
N GLN A 87 -4.95 -3.34 -4.32
CA GLN A 87 -4.27 -2.27 -3.59
C GLN A 87 -4.55 -2.44 -2.11
N VAL A 88 -3.49 -2.53 -1.30
CA VAL A 88 -3.59 -2.55 0.15
C VAL A 88 -2.72 -1.42 0.68
N GLY A 89 -3.24 -0.62 1.57
CA GLY A 89 -2.45 0.49 2.04
C GLY A 89 -2.92 1.10 3.34
N GLY A 90 -2.17 2.11 3.76
CA GLY A 90 -2.48 2.87 4.94
C GLY A 90 -1.91 4.27 4.85
N ASP A 91 -2.40 5.15 5.71
CA ASP A 91 -1.97 6.53 5.76
C ASP A 91 -1.24 6.83 7.07
N TYR A 92 -0.58 7.99 7.10
CA TYR A 92 0.12 8.52 8.26
C TYR A 92 -0.63 9.73 8.80
N HIS A 93 -1.92 9.52 9.09
CA HIS A 93 -2.82 10.58 9.53
C HIS A 93 -3.60 10.17 10.77
N HIS A 94 -2.94 9.43 11.67
CA HIS A 94 -3.50 8.99 12.95
C HIS A 94 -3.09 9.94 14.06
N LEU A 95 -3.65 9.73 15.25
CA LEU A 95 -3.41 10.63 16.39
C LEU A 95 -1.93 10.81 16.75
N ASP A 96 -1.11 9.78 16.56
CA ASP A 96 0.30 9.80 16.92
C ASP A 96 1.21 10.15 15.74
N ASP A 97 0.66 10.63 14.62
CA ASP A 97 1.40 10.86 13.40
C ASP A 97 1.76 12.34 13.18
N ASP A 98 1.80 13.14 14.23
CA ASP A 98 2.08 14.58 14.13
C ASP A 98 3.34 14.88 13.32
N CYS A 99 4.41 14.11 13.54
CA CYS A 99 5.67 14.35 12.83
C CYS A 99 5.52 14.16 11.32
N TYR A 100 4.70 13.21 10.88
CA TYR A 100 4.45 12.98 9.46
C TYR A 100 3.51 14.02 8.87
N MET A 101 2.54 14.48 9.65
CA MET A 101 1.63 15.53 9.20
C MET A 101 2.35 16.87 9.02
N ARG A 102 3.54 17.04 9.61
CA ARG A 102 4.38 18.22 9.44
C ARG A 102 5.53 18.00 8.47
N ALA A 103 5.72 16.77 7.97
CA ALA A 103 6.81 16.47 7.08
C ALA A 103 6.47 16.94 5.66
N ASP A 104 7.23 17.91 5.15
CA ASP A 104 6.97 18.53 3.85
C ASP A 104 7.74 17.86 2.71
N ASP A 105 8.74 17.07 3.01
CA ASP A 105 9.56 16.42 1.99
C ASP A 105 9.96 15.01 2.44
N ALA A 106 10.58 14.26 1.50
CA ALA A 106 10.96 12.87 1.73
C ALA A 106 11.96 12.73 2.89
N SER A 107 12.86 13.70 3.06
CA SER A 107 13.84 13.66 4.14
C SER A 107 13.17 13.74 5.50
N ALA A 108 12.20 14.64 5.64
CA ALA A 108 11.44 14.81 6.89
C ALA A 108 10.54 13.60 7.15
N ALA A 109 10.12 12.90 6.10
CA ALA A 109 9.26 11.72 6.18
C ALA A 109 10.05 10.41 6.03
N ALA A 110 11.31 10.39 6.45
CA ALA A 110 12.17 9.20 6.28
C ALA A 110 11.54 7.93 6.84
N GLY A 111 10.78 8.01 7.93
CA GLY A 111 10.10 6.87 8.52
C GLY A 111 9.08 6.22 7.60
N VAL A 112 8.42 7.02 6.75
CA VAL A 112 7.47 6.52 5.75
C VAL A 112 8.19 5.63 4.74
N PHE A 113 9.36 6.08 4.27
CA PHE A 113 10.15 5.33 3.30
C PHE A 113 10.78 4.08 3.91
N LEU A 114 11.13 4.11 5.19
CA LEU A 114 11.58 2.91 5.89
C LEU A 114 10.46 1.87 5.96
N ASP A 115 9.25 2.29 6.24
CA ASP A 115 8.10 1.39 6.26
C ASP A 115 7.80 0.84 4.87
N ALA A 116 7.93 1.66 3.84
CA ALA A 116 7.77 1.20 2.46
C ALA A 116 8.81 0.14 2.10
N ASP A 117 10.05 0.31 2.54
CA ASP A 117 11.11 -0.69 2.33
C ASP A 117 10.83 -1.99 3.08
N LYS A 118 10.27 -1.92 4.27
CA LYS A 118 9.87 -3.11 5.02
C LYS A 118 8.76 -3.86 4.27
N LEU A 119 7.79 -3.14 3.76
CA LEU A 119 6.70 -3.72 2.97
C LEU A 119 7.25 -4.37 1.70
N PHE A 120 8.17 -3.69 1.01
CA PHE A 120 8.80 -4.22 -0.19
C PHE A 120 9.54 -5.52 0.11
N THR A 121 10.32 -5.55 1.17
CA THR A 121 11.08 -6.73 1.60
C THR A 121 10.13 -7.87 1.95
N TRP A 122 9.06 -7.57 2.66
CA TRP A 122 8.07 -8.57 3.05
C TRP A 122 7.41 -9.22 1.83
N LEU A 123 7.00 -8.40 0.85
CA LEU A 123 6.39 -8.90 -0.39
C LEU A 123 7.40 -9.68 -1.24
N SER A 124 8.67 -9.26 -1.24
CA SER A 124 9.73 -9.98 -1.96
C SER A 124 10.00 -11.35 -1.36
N ALA A 125 9.94 -11.47 -0.05
CA ALA A 125 10.15 -12.73 0.66
C ALA A 125 8.93 -13.65 0.56
N CYS A 126 7.76 -13.05 0.35
CA CYS A 126 6.48 -13.74 0.22
C CYS A 126 6.24 -14.79 1.31
N PRO A 127 5.94 -14.35 2.56
CA PRO A 127 5.81 -15.27 3.70
C PRO A 127 4.65 -16.25 3.55
N LEU A 128 3.67 -15.96 2.65
CA LEU A 128 2.59 -16.88 2.32
C LEU A 128 2.75 -17.33 0.88
N THR A 129 2.79 -18.65 0.66
CA THR A 129 2.94 -19.21 -0.68
C THR A 129 1.68 -20.00 -1.02
N PRO A 130 0.89 -19.55 -2.01
CA PRO A 130 -0.32 -20.25 -2.40
C PRO A 130 -0.03 -21.69 -2.84
N GLY A 131 -0.81 -22.62 -2.34
CA GLY A 131 -0.69 -24.01 -2.73
C GLY A 131 0.50 -24.74 -2.15
N ASP A 132 1.22 -24.15 -1.24
CA ASP A 132 2.33 -24.83 -0.56
C ASP A 132 1.83 -25.45 0.75
N PRO A 133 1.59 -26.77 0.79
CA PRO A 133 1.02 -27.40 1.97
C PRO A 133 1.97 -27.44 3.16
N SER A 134 3.27 -27.28 2.92
CA SER A 134 4.24 -27.31 4.01
C SER A 134 4.18 -26.08 4.90
N HIS A 135 3.53 -25.02 4.42
CA HIS A 135 3.34 -23.79 5.18
C HIS A 135 1.98 -23.72 5.84
N ASP A 136 1.18 -24.69 5.63
CA ASP A 136 -0.16 -24.74 6.21
C ASP A 136 -0.12 -25.23 7.66
#